data_e5ff1a4316c1ae5eae880a260fbd7aa2
#
_entry.id   e5ff1a4316c1ae5eae880a260fbd7aa2
#
_cell.length_a   1.000
_cell.length_b   1.000
_cell.length_c   1.000
_cell.angle_alpha   90.00
_cell.angle_beta   90.00
_cell.angle_gamma   90.00
#
_symmetry.space_group_name_H-M   'P 1'
#
loop_
_entity.id
_entity.type
_entity.pdbx_description
1 polymer ?
#
loop_
_entity_poly.entity_id
_entity_poly.type
_entity_poly.pdbx_seq_one_letter_code
_entity_poly.pdbx_strand_id
1 'polypeptide(L)'
;MLGVVDIGLGNNQSIYKFLRKIRHDYTVVATPDHLADIQKLIFPGVGTFKEAATRLQSTGLLGGIQKYIENDGSYLGICLGMQLMARLGYEVSLSEGFGIFDAEVVRMMPDQGLALPHIGWNSVQHDGSGMFSKIAINEDFYFVHSYFMRLDSPHIHFNSSYGGNFTAYVRSGNAHGVQFHPEKSQKAGQQFLKNFLEC
;
A
#
# COMPACT_ATOMS: atom_id res chain seq x y z
N MET A 1 2.10 -19.56 0.32
CA MET A 1 3.18 -18.96 -0.48
C MET A 1 3.04 -17.44 -0.45
N LEU A 2 4.14 -16.66 -0.54
CA LEU A 2 4.09 -15.21 -0.70
C LEU A 2 4.04 -14.82 -2.17
N GLY A 3 3.08 -13.98 -2.55
CA GLY A 3 3.00 -13.35 -3.87
C GLY A 3 3.46 -11.89 -3.83
N VAL A 4 4.13 -11.44 -4.86
CA VAL A 4 4.43 -10.03 -5.10
C VAL A 4 3.86 -9.62 -6.44
N VAL A 5 2.89 -8.70 -6.43
CA VAL A 5 2.25 -8.22 -7.67
C VAL A 5 3.24 -7.43 -8.51
N ASP A 6 3.31 -7.77 -9.79
CA ASP A 6 4.10 -7.04 -10.78
C ASP A 6 3.26 -6.84 -12.05
N ILE A 7 2.79 -5.64 -12.24
CA ILE A 7 2.04 -5.23 -13.44
C ILE A 7 2.90 -4.43 -14.42
N GLY A 8 4.22 -4.49 -14.27
CA GLY A 8 5.16 -3.74 -15.09
C GLY A 8 5.16 -2.23 -14.79
N LEU A 9 4.68 -1.83 -13.62
CA LEU A 9 4.74 -0.47 -13.10
C LEU A 9 5.65 -0.43 -11.87
N GLY A 10 6.51 0.57 -11.84
CA GLY A 10 7.35 0.84 -10.70
C GLY A 10 8.58 -0.04 -10.58
N ASN A 11 9.23 0.08 -9.44
CA ASN A 11 10.46 -0.63 -9.15
C ASN A 11 10.28 -1.56 -7.94
N ASN A 12 9.95 -2.82 -8.20
CA ASN A 12 9.79 -3.86 -7.19
C ASN A 12 11.12 -4.35 -6.60
N GLN A 13 12.26 -3.86 -7.13
CA GLN A 13 13.60 -4.34 -6.73
C GLN A 13 13.88 -4.17 -5.23
N SER A 14 13.35 -3.10 -4.60
CA SER A 14 13.55 -2.89 -3.16
C SER A 14 12.85 -3.95 -2.32
N ILE A 15 11.63 -4.38 -2.69
CA ILE A 15 10.91 -5.49 -2.05
C ILE A 15 11.66 -6.81 -2.31
N TYR A 16 12.05 -7.08 -3.56
CA TYR A 16 12.81 -8.29 -3.90
C TYR A 16 14.14 -8.37 -3.14
N LYS A 17 14.86 -7.23 -3.01
CA LYS A 17 16.10 -7.14 -2.24
C LYS A 17 15.86 -7.45 -0.75
N PHE A 18 14.78 -6.90 -0.17
CA PHE A 18 14.39 -7.19 1.22
C PHE A 18 14.10 -8.68 1.40
N LEU A 19 13.24 -9.28 0.58
CA LEU A 19 12.85 -10.70 0.68
C LEU A 19 14.06 -11.62 0.54
N ARG A 20 14.95 -11.36 -0.43
CA ARG A 20 16.21 -12.10 -0.58
C ARG A 20 17.12 -11.99 0.63
N LYS A 21 17.22 -10.79 1.24
CA LYS A 21 18.04 -10.57 2.45
C LYS A 21 17.57 -11.42 3.63
N ILE A 22 16.27 -11.59 3.79
CA ILE A 22 15.68 -12.43 4.85
C ILE A 22 15.48 -13.89 4.43
N ARG A 23 15.91 -14.26 3.22
CA ARG A 23 15.77 -15.60 2.62
C ARG A 23 14.32 -16.09 2.58
N HIS A 24 13.38 -15.21 2.26
CA HIS A 24 11.97 -15.53 2.12
C HIS A 24 11.63 -15.76 0.65
N ASP A 25 11.11 -16.93 0.33
CA ASP A 25 10.68 -17.28 -1.03
C ASP A 25 9.43 -16.51 -1.41
N TYR A 26 9.34 -16.14 -2.68
CA TYR A 26 8.19 -15.43 -3.23
C TYR A 26 7.96 -15.79 -4.70
N THR A 27 6.72 -15.60 -5.14
CA THR A 27 6.30 -15.76 -6.54
C THR A 27 5.86 -14.39 -7.08
N VAL A 28 6.21 -14.09 -8.32
CA VAL A 28 5.73 -12.90 -9.02
C VAL A 28 4.31 -13.16 -9.53
N VAL A 29 3.37 -12.30 -9.16
CA VAL A 29 1.96 -12.37 -9.55
C VAL A 29 1.71 -11.35 -10.66
N ALA A 30 1.57 -11.84 -11.89
CA ALA A 30 1.33 -11.03 -13.09
C ALA A 30 -0.03 -11.36 -13.77
N THR A 31 -0.66 -12.47 -13.40
CA THR A 31 -1.96 -12.90 -13.91
C THR A 31 -2.83 -13.44 -12.77
N PRO A 32 -4.17 -13.52 -12.92
CA PRO A 32 -5.06 -14.06 -11.90
C PRO A 32 -4.74 -15.49 -11.48
N ASP A 33 -4.28 -16.32 -12.40
CA ASP A 33 -3.96 -17.73 -12.14
C ASP A 33 -2.85 -17.89 -11.09
N HIS A 34 -1.95 -16.91 -11.01
CA HIS A 34 -0.88 -16.92 -10.00
C HIS A 34 -1.40 -16.74 -8.56
N LEU A 35 -2.67 -16.33 -8.37
CA LEU A 35 -3.24 -16.10 -7.04
C LEU A 35 -3.69 -17.39 -6.34
N ALA A 36 -3.84 -18.49 -7.06
CA ALA A 36 -4.46 -19.73 -6.55
C ALA A 36 -3.76 -20.28 -5.28
N ASP A 37 -2.43 -20.24 -5.23
CA ASP A 37 -1.63 -20.78 -4.13
C ASP A 37 -1.04 -19.69 -3.20
N ILE A 38 -1.45 -18.44 -3.39
CA ILE A 38 -0.94 -17.33 -2.60
C ILE A 38 -1.68 -17.23 -1.27
N GLN A 39 -0.93 -17.25 -0.18
CA GLN A 39 -1.42 -17.06 1.18
C GLN A 39 -1.28 -15.60 1.65
N LYS A 40 -0.22 -14.92 1.20
CA LYS A 40 0.04 -13.51 1.47
C LYS A 40 0.42 -12.80 0.19
N LEU A 41 -0.17 -11.65 -0.06
CA LEU A 41 0.04 -10.88 -1.27
C LEU A 41 0.56 -9.49 -0.93
N ILE A 42 1.72 -9.12 -1.45
CA ILE A 42 2.24 -7.75 -1.40
C ILE A 42 2.00 -7.10 -2.76
N PHE A 43 1.40 -5.92 -2.75
CA PHE A 43 1.30 -5.07 -3.93
C PHE A 43 2.14 -3.80 -3.73
N PRO A 44 3.42 -3.83 -4.08
CA PRO A 44 4.24 -2.63 -4.13
C PRO A 44 3.87 -1.82 -5.37
N GLY A 45 3.82 -0.52 -5.29
CA GLY A 45 3.50 0.25 -6.48
C GLY A 45 4.01 1.69 -6.44
N VAL A 46 4.55 2.11 -7.58
CA VAL A 46 4.77 3.52 -7.93
C VAL A 46 4.20 3.73 -9.33
N GLY A 47 3.69 4.92 -9.61
CA GLY A 47 3.02 5.26 -10.85
C GLY A 47 1.70 5.94 -10.58
N THR A 48 0.91 6.17 -11.62
CA THR A 48 -0.40 6.80 -11.47
C THR A 48 -1.50 5.78 -11.21
N PHE A 49 -2.50 6.18 -10.43
CA PHE A 49 -3.69 5.36 -10.16
C PHE A 49 -4.34 4.88 -11.46
N LYS A 50 -4.52 5.78 -12.42
CA LYS A 50 -5.11 5.49 -13.73
C LYS A 50 -4.38 4.38 -14.48
N GLU A 51 -3.06 4.49 -14.58
CA GLU A 51 -2.27 3.52 -15.32
C GLU A 51 -2.32 2.14 -14.66
N ALA A 52 -2.23 2.09 -13.32
CA ALA A 52 -2.34 0.85 -12.58
C ALA A 52 -3.73 0.20 -12.74
N ALA A 53 -4.81 0.97 -12.58
CA ALA A 53 -6.18 0.49 -12.77
C ALA A 53 -6.37 -0.09 -14.19
N THR A 54 -5.88 0.61 -15.22
CA THR A 54 -5.96 0.16 -16.62
C THR A 54 -5.23 -1.17 -16.83
N ARG A 55 -4.01 -1.32 -16.29
CA ARG A 55 -3.23 -2.57 -16.42
C ARG A 55 -3.87 -3.72 -15.65
N LEU A 56 -4.37 -3.47 -14.45
CA LEU A 56 -5.08 -4.47 -13.65
C LEU A 56 -6.36 -4.95 -14.34
N GLN A 57 -7.11 -4.06 -14.96
CA GLN A 57 -8.29 -4.41 -15.75
C GLN A 57 -7.90 -5.25 -16.98
N SER A 58 -6.90 -4.82 -17.74
CA SER A 58 -6.49 -5.51 -18.98
C SER A 58 -5.94 -6.92 -18.74
N THR A 59 -5.36 -7.19 -17.57
CA THR A 59 -4.85 -8.52 -17.18
C THR A 59 -5.87 -9.37 -16.41
N GLY A 60 -7.02 -8.80 -16.02
CA GLY A 60 -7.99 -9.44 -15.14
C GLY A 60 -7.59 -9.49 -13.67
N LEU A 61 -6.42 -8.95 -13.31
CA LEU A 61 -5.92 -8.93 -11.93
C LEU A 61 -6.78 -8.06 -11.00
N LEU A 62 -7.49 -7.04 -11.53
CA LEU A 62 -8.38 -6.22 -10.70
C LEU A 62 -9.38 -7.11 -9.94
N GLY A 63 -10.19 -7.85 -10.68
CA GLY A 63 -11.18 -8.76 -10.09
C GLY A 63 -10.56 -9.94 -9.33
N GLY A 64 -9.38 -10.42 -9.77
CA GLY A 64 -8.64 -11.47 -9.08
C GLY A 64 -8.21 -11.05 -7.66
N ILE A 65 -7.61 -9.86 -7.53
CA ILE A 65 -7.17 -9.33 -6.23
C ILE A 65 -8.36 -8.95 -5.36
N GLN A 66 -9.43 -8.37 -5.91
CA GLN A 66 -10.67 -8.12 -5.17
C GLN A 66 -11.18 -9.40 -4.50
N LYS A 67 -11.39 -10.46 -5.28
CA LYS A 67 -11.84 -11.75 -4.76
C LYS A 67 -10.88 -12.36 -3.74
N TYR A 68 -9.57 -12.22 -3.97
CA TYR A 68 -8.56 -12.69 -3.01
C TYR A 68 -8.72 -12.00 -1.65
N ILE A 69 -8.94 -10.68 -1.62
CA ILE A 69 -9.15 -9.92 -0.38
C ILE A 69 -10.51 -10.24 0.24
N GLU A 70 -11.59 -10.33 -0.56
CA GLU A 70 -12.94 -10.70 -0.10
C GLU A 70 -12.99 -12.10 0.53
N ASN A 71 -12.12 -13.01 0.12
CA ASN A 71 -11.94 -14.35 0.68
C ASN A 71 -10.91 -14.39 1.84
N ASP A 72 -10.75 -13.27 2.57
CA ASP A 72 -9.82 -13.15 3.70
C ASP A 72 -8.33 -13.37 3.39
N GLY A 73 -7.93 -13.25 2.13
CA GLY A 73 -6.53 -13.30 1.73
C GLY A 73 -5.72 -12.17 2.39
N SER A 74 -4.55 -12.51 2.96
CA SER A 74 -3.66 -11.52 3.57
C SER A 74 -3.03 -10.63 2.51
N TYR A 75 -3.39 -9.35 2.51
CA TYR A 75 -2.95 -8.37 1.52
C TYR A 75 -2.19 -7.20 2.16
N LEU A 76 -1.11 -6.78 1.53
CA LEU A 76 -0.38 -5.55 1.86
C LEU A 76 -0.22 -4.68 0.62
N GLY A 77 -0.98 -3.59 0.54
CA GLY A 77 -0.82 -2.54 -0.46
C GLY A 77 0.18 -1.48 0.00
N ILE A 78 1.20 -1.20 -0.81
CA ILE A 78 2.23 -0.20 -0.53
C ILE A 78 2.06 0.97 -1.50
N CYS A 79 1.91 2.18 -0.98
CA CYS A 79 1.74 3.43 -1.72
C CYS A 79 0.59 3.33 -2.74
N LEU A 80 0.87 3.16 -4.03
CA LEU A 80 -0.15 2.95 -5.06
C LEU A 80 -1.02 1.69 -4.77
N GLY A 81 -0.42 0.61 -4.25
CA GLY A 81 -1.15 -0.59 -3.86
C GLY A 81 -2.17 -0.35 -2.74
N MET A 82 -1.87 0.56 -1.78
CA MET A 82 -2.83 1.04 -0.81
C MET A 82 -3.92 1.88 -1.48
N GLN A 83 -3.53 2.84 -2.32
CA GLN A 83 -4.49 3.72 -2.99
C GLN A 83 -5.52 2.94 -3.80
N LEU A 84 -5.10 1.86 -4.48
CA LEU A 84 -6.00 0.99 -5.24
C LEU A 84 -7.04 0.25 -4.37
N MET A 85 -6.89 0.20 -3.04
CA MET A 85 -7.93 -0.33 -2.15
C MET A 85 -9.16 0.58 -2.05
N ALA A 86 -9.03 1.86 -2.43
CA ALA A 86 -10.16 2.78 -2.54
C ALA A 86 -11.12 2.38 -3.67
N ARG A 87 -12.35 2.88 -3.61
CA ARG A 87 -13.34 2.70 -4.67
C ARG A 87 -12.97 3.51 -5.92
N LEU A 88 -12.52 4.74 -5.76
CA LEU A 88 -12.24 5.68 -6.86
C LEU A 88 -10.91 6.39 -6.68
N GLY A 89 -10.24 6.69 -7.80
CA GLY A 89 -9.07 7.56 -7.85
C GLY A 89 -9.21 8.66 -8.90
N TYR A 90 -8.76 9.87 -8.56
CA TYR A 90 -8.87 11.06 -9.42
C TYR A 90 -7.53 11.49 -10.04
N GLU A 91 -6.50 10.66 -9.94
CA GLU A 91 -5.23 10.96 -10.56
C GLU A 91 -5.31 10.77 -12.08
N VAL A 92 -5.01 11.83 -12.84
CA VAL A 92 -5.14 11.92 -14.30
C VAL A 92 -6.60 11.93 -14.77
N SER A 93 -7.40 10.95 -14.40
CA SER A 93 -8.84 10.88 -14.65
C SER A 93 -9.51 9.93 -13.67
N LEU A 94 -10.83 10.02 -13.53
CA LEU A 94 -11.61 9.11 -12.71
C LEU A 94 -11.36 7.66 -13.14
N SER A 95 -11.01 6.82 -12.16
CA SER A 95 -10.74 5.39 -12.36
C SER A 95 -11.20 4.60 -11.14
N GLU A 96 -11.62 3.35 -11.35
CA GLU A 96 -12.04 2.44 -10.29
C GLU A 96 -10.85 1.68 -9.70
N GLY A 97 -10.83 1.53 -8.37
CA GLY A 97 -9.91 0.67 -7.64
C GLY A 97 -10.54 -0.66 -7.25
N PHE A 98 -10.04 -1.27 -6.18
CA PHE A 98 -10.58 -2.54 -5.66
C PHE A 98 -11.91 -2.37 -4.90
N GLY A 99 -12.26 -1.16 -4.43
CA GLY A 99 -13.48 -0.92 -3.68
C GLY A 99 -13.53 -1.56 -2.29
N ILE A 100 -12.39 -1.90 -1.71
CA ILE A 100 -12.30 -2.45 -0.34
C ILE A 100 -12.74 -1.42 0.69
N PHE A 101 -12.46 -0.15 0.41
CA PHE A 101 -12.92 0.99 1.18
C PHE A 101 -13.82 1.88 0.30
N ASP A 102 -14.94 2.33 0.84
CA ASP A 102 -15.72 3.42 0.23
C ASP A 102 -14.98 4.74 0.44
N ALA A 103 -13.91 4.89 -0.27
CA ALA A 103 -12.94 5.97 -0.17
C ALA A 103 -12.55 6.48 -1.56
N GLU A 104 -11.93 7.65 -1.59
CA GLU A 104 -11.44 8.29 -2.80
C GLU A 104 -9.95 8.63 -2.67
N VAL A 105 -9.21 8.43 -3.76
CA VAL A 105 -7.84 8.91 -3.86
C VAL A 105 -7.83 10.28 -4.51
N VAL A 106 -7.42 11.28 -3.72
CA VAL A 106 -7.45 12.70 -4.10
C VAL A 106 -6.08 13.33 -3.99
N ARG A 107 -5.87 14.43 -4.71
CA ARG A 107 -4.63 15.20 -4.63
C ARG A 107 -4.51 15.86 -3.26
N MET A 108 -3.31 15.82 -2.68
CA MET A 108 -3.00 16.60 -1.48
C MET A 108 -3.10 18.10 -1.77
N MET A 109 -3.56 18.85 -0.77
CA MET A 109 -3.57 20.30 -0.78
C MET A 109 -2.90 20.79 0.52
N PRO A 110 -1.56 20.67 0.61
CA PRO A 110 -0.84 21.08 1.81
C PRO A 110 -0.89 22.58 1.99
N ASP A 111 -0.71 23.03 3.23
CA ASP A 111 -0.61 24.46 3.56
C ASP A 111 0.45 25.15 2.69
N GLN A 112 0.30 26.49 2.55
CA GLN A 112 1.19 27.30 1.72
C GLN A 112 2.65 27.13 2.10
N GLY A 113 3.49 26.94 1.09
CA GLY A 113 4.93 26.78 1.22
C GLY A 113 5.46 25.35 1.21
N LEU A 114 4.59 24.34 1.27
CA LEU A 114 5.00 22.95 1.13
C LEU A 114 4.87 22.46 -0.32
N ALA A 115 5.93 21.85 -0.83
CA ALA A 115 5.98 21.37 -2.20
C ALA A 115 5.27 20.01 -2.37
N LEU A 116 4.71 19.76 -3.54
CA LEU A 116 4.29 18.43 -3.98
C LEU A 116 5.24 17.92 -5.07
N PRO A 117 5.54 16.61 -5.07
CA PRO A 117 5.07 15.59 -4.12
C PRO A 117 5.64 15.75 -2.70
N HIS A 118 4.92 15.24 -1.69
CA HIS A 118 5.49 15.00 -0.36
C HIS A 118 6.61 13.96 -0.51
N ILE A 119 7.86 14.38 -0.37
CA ILE A 119 9.05 13.53 -0.43
C ILE A 119 9.82 13.72 0.87
N GLY A 120 9.97 12.65 1.64
CA GLY A 120 10.73 12.72 2.87
C GLY A 120 10.32 11.71 3.92
N TRP A 121 10.85 11.93 5.12
CA TRP A 121 10.61 11.12 6.30
C TRP A 121 9.57 11.80 7.19
N ASN A 122 8.63 11.02 7.68
CA ASN A 122 7.59 11.53 8.55
C ASN A 122 7.06 10.41 9.46
N SER A 123 6.59 10.78 10.65
CA SER A 123 6.03 9.83 11.60
C SER A 123 4.60 9.45 11.26
N VAL A 124 4.18 8.26 11.67
CA VAL A 124 2.80 7.77 11.59
C VAL A 124 2.24 7.71 13.01
N GLN A 125 1.03 8.21 13.20
CA GLN A 125 0.34 8.24 14.51
C GLN A 125 -0.24 6.86 14.83
N HIS A 126 0.61 5.88 15.15
CA HIS A 126 0.19 4.50 15.46
C HIS A 126 0.25 4.21 16.97
N ASP A 127 -0.41 3.13 17.38
CA ASP A 127 -0.50 2.68 18.78
C ASP A 127 0.54 1.62 19.19
N GLY A 128 1.42 1.24 18.27
CA GLY A 128 2.44 0.21 18.49
C GLY A 128 1.92 -1.23 18.44
N SER A 129 0.65 -1.45 18.07
CA SER A 129 0.05 -2.79 17.98
C SER A 129 0.06 -3.35 16.55
N GLY A 130 -0.24 -4.64 16.41
CA GLY A 130 -0.41 -5.32 15.12
C GLY A 130 0.78 -5.13 14.20
N MET A 131 0.54 -4.55 13.02
CA MET A 131 1.57 -4.28 12.01
C MET A 131 2.69 -3.35 12.50
N PHE A 132 2.44 -2.54 13.54
CA PHE A 132 3.42 -1.62 14.13
C PHE A 132 4.09 -2.19 15.41
N SER A 133 3.86 -3.46 15.72
CA SER A 133 4.52 -4.12 16.87
C SER A 133 6.05 -4.04 16.74
N LYS A 134 6.73 -3.76 17.85
CA LYS A 134 8.20 -3.58 17.93
C LYS A 134 8.74 -2.39 17.12
N ILE A 135 7.88 -1.45 16.76
CA ILE A 135 8.26 -0.18 16.11
C ILE A 135 7.97 0.94 17.11
N ALA A 136 8.94 1.83 17.35
CA ALA A 136 8.75 2.95 18.26
C ALA A 136 7.71 3.95 17.71
N ILE A 137 6.90 4.55 18.60
CA ILE A 137 5.77 5.42 18.21
C ILE A 137 6.21 6.64 17.40
N ASN A 138 7.45 7.09 17.58
CA ASN A 138 7.99 8.27 16.89
C ASN A 138 8.96 7.91 15.76
N GLU A 139 8.98 6.66 15.30
CA GLU A 139 9.81 6.28 14.16
C GLU A 139 9.24 6.85 12.87
N ASP A 140 10.16 7.31 12.03
CA ASP A 140 9.80 7.88 10.73
C ASP A 140 9.79 6.83 9.64
N PHE A 141 8.87 7.03 8.69
CA PHE A 141 8.76 6.26 7.45
C PHE A 141 9.00 7.17 6.25
N TYR A 142 9.45 6.59 5.15
CA TYR A 142 9.70 7.31 3.91
C TYR A 142 8.43 7.41 3.06
N PHE A 143 8.08 8.63 2.67
CA PHE A 143 6.95 8.95 1.80
C PHE A 143 7.43 9.55 0.48
N VAL A 144 6.71 9.25 -0.60
CA VAL A 144 6.83 9.93 -1.90
C VAL A 144 5.49 9.86 -2.63
N HIS A 145 4.63 10.88 -2.47
CA HIS A 145 3.31 10.90 -3.09
C HIS A 145 2.74 12.31 -3.21
N SER A 146 1.85 12.51 -4.18
CA SER A 146 1.03 13.73 -4.34
C SER A 146 -0.45 13.48 -4.10
N TYR A 147 -0.85 12.22 -4.04
CA TYR A 147 -2.23 11.77 -3.82
C TYR A 147 -2.28 10.88 -2.59
N PHE A 148 -3.43 10.84 -1.93
CA PHE A 148 -3.66 10.00 -0.75
C PHE A 148 -5.11 9.51 -0.72
N MET A 149 -5.36 8.42 -0.02
CA MET A 149 -6.70 7.92 0.24
C MET A 149 -7.38 8.80 1.28
N ARG A 150 -8.45 9.50 0.89
CA ARG A 150 -9.35 10.20 1.81
C ARG A 150 -10.37 9.21 2.33
N LEU A 151 -10.34 8.96 3.63
CA LEU A 151 -11.20 7.99 4.31
C LEU A 151 -11.99 8.70 5.42
N ASP A 152 -13.30 8.75 5.27
CA ASP A 152 -14.22 9.39 6.23
C ASP A 152 -14.97 8.33 7.07
N SER A 153 -14.40 7.15 7.26
CA SER A 153 -15.06 5.98 7.82
C SER A 153 -14.42 5.50 9.12
N PRO A 154 -15.16 4.77 9.99
CA PRO A 154 -14.67 4.22 11.26
C PRO A 154 -13.71 3.03 11.10
N HIS A 155 -13.17 2.76 9.91
CA HIS A 155 -12.17 1.74 9.71
C HIS A 155 -10.89 2.04 10.50
N ILE A 156 -10.15 0.99 10.85
CA ILE A 156 -8.85 1.15 11.51
C ILE A 156 -7.90 1.86 10.55
N HIS A 157 -7.52 3.07 10.89
CA HIS A 157 -6.56 3.85 10.14
C HIS A 157 -5.67 4.66 11.07
N PHE A 158 -4.45 4.94 10.60
CA PHE A 158 -3.51 5.87 11.24
C PHE A 158 -3.14 6.97 10.26
N ASN A 159 -2.94 8.16 10.80
CA ASN A 159 -2.60 9.34 10.01
C ASN A 159 -1.11 9.70 10.14
N SER A 160 -0.66 10.46 9.16
CA SER A 160 0.55 11.29 9.20
C SER A 160 0.16 12.72 8.82
N SER A 161 1.09 13.65 8.89
CA SER A 161 0.81 15.06 8.61
C SER A 161 1.85 15.68 7.68
N TYR A 162 1.38 16.39 6.65
CA TYR A 162 2.20 17.20 5.75
C TYR A 162 1.40 18.40 5.26
N GLY A 163 1.43 19.49 6.05
CA GLY A 163 0.55 20.65 5.83
C GLY A 163 -0.94 20.31 5.89
N GLY A 164 -1.29 19.33 6.72
CA GLY A 164 -2.61 18.75 6.89
C GLY A 164 -2.50 17.24 7.13
N ASN A 165 -3.48 16.65 7.80
CA ASN A 165 -3.50 15.21 8.05
C ASN A 165 -3.88 14.44 6.79
N PHE A 166 -3.25 13.28 6.62
CA PHE A 166 -3.59 12.33 5.58
C PHE A 166 -3.50 10.89 6.09
N THR A 167 -4.24 10.00 5.47
CA THR A 167 -4.26 8.58 5.82
C THR A 167 -2.94 7.91 5.42
N ALA A 168 -2.18 7.45 6.42
CA ALA A 168 -0.89 6.79 6.23
C ALA A 168 -0.95 5.26 6.31
N TYR A 169 -1.97 4.71 6.99
CA TYR A 169 -2.25 3.29 7.13
C TYR A 169 -3.74 3.04 7.20
N VAL A 170 -4.19 1.94 6.61
CA VAL A 170 -5.57 1.44 6.68
C VAL A 170 -5.60 -0.07 6.88
N ARG A 171 -6.69 -0.57 7.48
CA ARG A 171 -6.95 -2.00 7.64
C ARG A 171 -8.41 -2.34 7.45
N SER A 172 -8.68 -3.41 6.70
CA SER A 172 -9.98 -4.08 6.60
C SER A 172 -9.74 -5.59 6.65
N GLY A 173 -10.17 -6.27 7.72
CA GLY A 173 -9.86 -7.68 7.93
C GLY A 173 -8.36 -7.96 7.90
N ASN A 174 -7.94 -8.84 6.97
CA ASN A 174 -6.55 -9.20 6.72
C ASN A 174 -5.89 -8.35 5.61
N ALA A 175 -6.59 -7.33 5.11
CA ALA A 175 -6.04 -6.41 4.11
C ALA A 175 -5.51 -5.14 4.79
N HIS A 176 -4.24 -4.87 4.55
CA HIS A 176 -3.49 -3.72 5.06
C HIS A 176 -3.05 -2.82 3.92
N GLY A 177 -3.07 -1.52 4.12
CA GLY A 177 -2.52 -0.53 3.18
C GLY A 177 -1.64 0.47 3.88
N VAL A 178 -0.52 0.85 3.27
CA VAL A 178 0.39 1.90 3.75
C VAL A 178 0.72 2.89 2.66
N GLN A 179 0.63 4.18 2.96
CA GLN A 179 1.01 5.24 2.02
C GLN A 179 2.53 5.42 1.94
N PHE A 180 3.24 5.10 3.01
CA PHE A 180 4.70 5.11 3.04
C PHE A 180 5.30 3.88 2.34
N HIS A 181 6.61 3.92 2.11
CA HIS A 181 7.39 2.84 1.52
C HIS A 181 8.19 2.09 2.61
N PRO A 182 7.67 0.99 3.20
CA PRO A 182 8.40 0.26 4.24
C PRO A 182 9.72 -0.30 3.71
N GLU A 183 9.80 -0.68 2.44
CA GLU A 183 11.01 -1.19 1.80
C GLU A 183 12.14 -0.14 1.70
N LYS A 184 11.79 1.16 1.91
CA LYS A 184 12.73 2.28 1.96
C LYS A 184 12.87 2.88 3.36
N SER A 185 12.10 2.41 4.33
CA SER A 185 12.00 2.97 5.68
C SER A 185 12.93 2.31 6.70
N GLN A 186 14.16 1.95 6.28
CA GLN A 186 15.24 1.46 7.14
C GLN A 186 14.77 0.34 8.11
N LYS A 187 15.11 0.44 9.40
CA LYS A 187 14.79 -0.59 10.40
C LYS A 187 13.30 -0.69 10.69
N ALA A 188 12.61 0.45 10.82
CA ALA A 188 11.17 0.49 11.06
C ALA A 188 10.39 -0.18 9.93
N GLY A 189 10.71 0.15 8.69
CA GLY A 189 10.07 -0.47 7.52
C GLY A 189 10.38 -1.96 7.38
N GLN A 190 11.62 -2.39 7.69
CA GLN A 190 11.97 -3.82 7.71
C GLN A 190 11.18 -4.57 8.79
N GLN A 191 10.98 -3.97 9.98
CA GLN A 191 10.19 -4.56 11.04
C GLN A 191 8.71 -4.64 10.63
N PHE A 192 8.16 -3.60 10.01
CA PHE A 192 6.80 -3.60 9.49
C PHE A 192 6.56 -4.72 8.47
N LEU A 193 7.46 -4.89 7.51
CA LEU A 193 7.38 -5.98 6.53
C LEU A 193 7.48 -7.37 7.20
N LYS A 194 8.34 -7.53 8.21
CA LYS A 194 8.41 -8.78 9.00
C LYS A 194 7.10 -9.05 9.73
N ASN A 195 6.51 -8.03 10.38
CA ASN A 195 5.23 -8.18 11.07
C ASN A 195 4.15 -8.69 10.09
N PHE A 196 4.09 -8.18 8.85
CA PHE A 196 3.19 -8.69 7.82
C PHE A 196 3.47 -10.15 7.47
N LEU A 197 4.71 -10.56 7.37
CA LEU A 197 5.06 -11.94 7.04
C LEU A 197 4.78 -12.93 8.18
N GLU A 198 4.73 -12.46 9.42
CA GLU A 198 4.53 -13.24 10.64
C GLU A 198 3.06 -13.28 11.12
N CYS A 199 2.18 -12.39 10.62
CA CYS A 199 0.75 -12.33 10.98
C CYS A 199 -0.03 -13.56 10.55
#